data_d87d856bd1dc34f43e99c13fd10ebe45
#
_entry.id   d87d856bd1dc34f43e99c13fd10ebe45
#
_cell.length_a   1.000
_cell.length_b   1.000
_cell.length_c   1.000
_cell.angle_alpha   90.00
_cell.angle_beta   90.00
_cell.angle_gamma   90.00
#
_symmetry.space_group_name_H-M   'P 1'
#
loop_
_entity.id
_entity.type
_entity.pdbx_description
1 polymer ?
#
loop_
_entity_poly.entity_id
_entity_poly.type
_entity_poly.pdbx_seq_one_letter_code
_entity_poly.pdbx_strand_id
1 'polypeptide(L)'
;FYEVFKREMADSLARYTRLLSNTIENYEVNNIETLLSGENGILVNEKNNGIRVSIIDKNGNVVYDNYYETSSLQDHSDRPEIEQAFKDGEGQQIRQSDTMGKNIFYYAVRMDNGMVVRVAKEASSLLSIFRSAFPILGIVLVLTFVTCFILTHYLAKSLIAPIEGVANNMDHIENVQIYKELEPFVTTIKQQHEDILKSAMMRQEFTANVT
;
A
#
# COMPACT_ATOMS: atom_id res chain seq x y z
N PHE A 1 11.88 6.82 -1.61
CA PHE A 1 10.73 6.09 -2.16
C PHE A 1 10.40 6.53 -3.59
N TYR A 2 10.24 7.82 -3.86
CA TYR A 2 9.88 8.34 -5.18
C TYR A 2 10.90 8.02 -6.28
N GLU A 3 12.19 8.15 -6.00
CA GLU A 3 13.26 7.78 -6.95
C GLU A 3 13.33 6.28 -7.22
N VAL A 4 13.07 5.45 -6.22
CA VAL A 4 12.98 3.99 -6.39
C VAL A 4 11.78 3.63 -7.29
N PHE A 5 10.63 4.28 -7.08
CA PHE A 5 9.44 4.08 -7.91
C PHE A 5 9.69 4.49 -9.36
N LYS A 6 10.30 5.65 -9.60
CA LYS A 6 10.67 6.10 -10.96
C LYS A 6 11.57 5.08 -11.67
N ARG A 7 12.59 4.60 -10.96
CA ARG A 7 13.53 3.62 -11.51
C ARG A 7 12.83 2.31 -11.87
N GLU A 8 12.03 1.77 -10.97
CA GLU A 8 11.26 0.54 -11.20
C GLU A 8 10.29 0.68 -12.38
N MET A 9 9.61 1.83 -12.50
CA MET A 9 8.74 2.13 -13.63
C MET A 9 9.51 2.21 -14.95
N ALA A 10 10.65 2.88 -14.96
CA ALA A 10 11.51 2.99 -16.15
C ALA A 10 12.05 1.61 -16.57
N ASP A 11 12.53 0.81 -15.63
CA ASP A 11 13.03 -0.54 -15.88
C ASP A 11 11.93 -1.49 -16.39
N SER A 12 10.73 -1.39 -15.84
CA SER A 12 9.57 -2.16 -16.27
C SER A 12 9.17 -1.79 -17.70
N LEU A 13 9.13 -0.49 -17.99
CA LEU A 13 8.77 0.02 -19.32
C LEU A 13 9.83 -0.37 -20.36
N ALA A 14 11.10 -0.33 -19.99
CA ALA A 14 12.21 -0.77 -20.84
C ALA A 14 12.08 -2.25 -21.22
N ARG A 15 11.87 -3.13 -20.24
CA ARG A 15 11.66 -4.56 -20.49
C ARG A 15 10.48 -4.82 -21.40
N TYR A 16 9.36 -4.15 -21.14
CA TYR A 16 8.15 -4.28 -21.96
C TYR A 16 8.40 -3.83 -23.41
N THR A 17 9.03 -2.67 -23.61
CA THR A 17 9.29 -2.12 -24.95
C THR A 17 10.23 -3.03 -25.74
N ARG A 18 11.28 -3.57 -25.13
CA ARG A 18 12.20 -4.54 -25.79
C ARG A 18 11.49 -5.83 -26.19
N LEU A 19 10.66 -6.37 -25.30
CA LEU A 19 9.85 -7.57 -25.60
C LEU A 19 8.90 -7.31 -26.78
N LEU A 20 8.24 -6.16 -26.77
CA LEU A 20 7.33 -5.78 -27.84
C LEU A 20 8.07 -5.57 -29.17
N SER A 21 9.22 -4.88 -29.18
CA SER A 21 10.07 -4.70 -30.35
C SER A 21 10.49 -6.04 -30.94
N ASN A 22 11.03 -6.95 -30.13
CA ASN A 22 11.43 -8.30 -30.56
C ASN A 22 10.24 -9.11 -31.10
N THR A 23 9.06 -8.95 -30.49
CA THR A 23 7.85 -9.65 -30.97
C THR A 23 7.46 -9.13 -32.35
N ILE A 24 7.47 -7.82 -32.57
CA ILE A 24 7.13 -7.21 -33.85
C ILE A 24 8.15 -7.64 -34.94
N GLU A 25 9.44 -7.67 -34.62
CA GLU A 25 10.50 -8.06 -35.55
C GLU A 25 10.41 -9.53 -35.98
N ASN A 26 10.06 -10.42 -35.05
CA ASN A 26 9.96 -11.85 -35.34
C ASN A 26 8.70 -12.26 -36.11
N TYR A 27 7.73 -11.34 -36.23
CA TYR A 27 6.56 -11.56 -37.06
C TYR A 27 6.78 -10.97 -38.46
N GLU A 28 6.89 -11.80 -39.48
CA GLU A 28 6.82 -11.42 -40.89
C GLU A 28 5.39 -10.93 -41.24
N VAL A 29 5.00 -9.74 -40.79
CA VAL A 29 3.64 -9.28 -40.98
C VAL A 29 3.61 -8.22 -42.05
N ASN A 30 2.90 -8.50 -43.13
CA ASN A 30 2.57 -7.55 -44.17
C ASN A 30 1.67 -6.40 -43.70
N ASN A 31 1.13 -6.51 -42.45
CA ASN A 31 0.29 -5.49 -41.85
C ASN A 31 0.48 -5.44 -40.33
N ILE A 32 1.27 -4.47 -39.89
CA ILE A 32 1.55 -4.20 -38.47
C ILE A 32 0.25 -3.92 -37.70
N GLU A 33 -0.72 -3.25 -38.30
CA GLU A 33 -1.97 -2.89 -37.68
C GLU A 33 -2.79 -4.12 -37.27
N THR A 34 -2.84 -5.14 -38.15
CA THR A 34 -3.55 -6.39 -37.83
C THR A 34 -2.89 -7.15 -36.69
N LEU A 35 -1.55 -7.17 -36.64
CA LEU A 35 -0.80 -7.80 -35.55
C LEU A 35 -1.07 -7.10 -34.21
N LEU A 36 -1.09 -5.77 -34.21
CA LEU A 36 -1.15 -4.99 -32.97
C LEU A 36 -2.60 -4.80 -32.47
N SER A 37 -3.55 -4.54 -33.37
CA SER A 37 -4.93 -4.13 -33.04
C SER A 37 -6.00 -5.08 -33.56
N GLY A 38 -5.67 -6.16 -34.27
CA GLY A 38 -6.63 -7.17 -34.73
C GLY A 38 -7.40 -7.81 -33.57
N GLU A 39 -8.43 -8.58 -33.86
CA GLU A 39 -9.31 -9.22 -32.86
C GLU A 39 -8.54 -10.02 -31.80
N ASN A 40 -7.38 -10.60 -32.18
CA ASN A 40 -6.40 -11.25 -31.30
C ASN A 40 -5.07 -10.49 -31.24
N GLY A 41 -5.07 -9.20 -31.47
CA GLY A 41 -3.86 -8.37 -31.50
C GLY A 41 -3.20 -8.27 -30.15
N ILE A 42 -1.87 -8.17 -30.15
CA ILE A 42 -1.07 -8.13 -28.92
C ILE A 42 -1.33 -6.89 -28.05
N LEU A 43 -1.92 -5.81 -28.62
CA LEU A 43 -2.20 -4.56 -27.92
C LEU A 43 -3.69 -4.31 -27.62
N VAL A 44 -4.57 -5.30 -27.83
CA VAL A 44 -6.03 -5.14 -27.65
C VAL A 44 -6.40 -4.62 -26.25
N ASN A 45 -5.68 -5.05 -25.22
CA ASN A 45 -5.94 -4.65 -23.82
C ASN A 45 -5.05 -3.52 -23.30
N GLU A 46 -4.01 -3.11 -24.04
CA GLU A 46 -3.01 -2.17 -23.53
C GLU A 46 -3.54 -0.75 -23.37
N LYS A 47 -4.47 -0.34 -24.22
CA LYS A 47 -5.18 0.94 -24.06
C LYS A 47 -5.92 1.02 -22.72
N ASN A 48 -6.54 -0.07 -22.29
CA ASN A 48 -7.24 -0.15 -21.00
C ASN A 48 -6.27 -0.13 -19.82
N ASN A 49 -5.02 -0.59 -20.03
CA ASN A 49 -3.95 -0.58 -19.03
C ASN A 49 -3.20 0.75 -18.94
N GLY A 50 -3.62 1.76 -19.71
CA GLY A 50 -2.97 3.07 -19.74
C GLY A 50 -1.58 3.05 -20.42
N ILE A 51 -1.33 2.06 -21.29
CA ILE A 51 -0.09 1.93 -22.06
C ILE A 51 -0.35 2.38 -23.50
N ARG A 52 0.34 3.45 -23.90
CA ARG A 52 0.33 3.92 -25.28
C ARG A 52 1.54 3.37 -26.01
N VAL A 53 1.29 2.80 -27.17
CA VAL A 53 2.32 2.27 -28.09
C VAL A 53 2.24 3.02 -29.40
N SER A 54 3.38 3.54 -29.86
CA SER A 54 3.51 4.17 -31.17
C SER A 54 4.66 3.52 -31.92
N ILE A 55 4.52 3.36 -33.25
CA ILE A 55 5.60 2.93 -34.13
C ILE A 55 5.93 4.12 -35.05
N ILE A 56 7.20 4.46 -35.14
CA ILE A 56 7.73 5.62 -35.83
C ILE A 56 8.65 5.12 -36.94
N ASP A 57 8.48 5.67 -38.15
CA ASP A 57 9.35 5.35 -39.29
C ASP A 57 10.73 6.04 -39.17
N LYS A 58 11.63 5.75 -40.11
CA LYS A 58 12.98 6.33 -40.17
C LYS A 58 13.02 7.86 -40.35
N ASN A 59 11.91 8.44 -40.75
CA ASN A 59 11.77 9.88 -40.98
C ASN A 59 11.12 10.61 -39.84
N GLY A 60 10.71 9.87 -38.76
CA GLY A 60 10.03 10.44 -37.60
C GLY A 60 8.51 10.43 -37.68
N ASN A 61 7.92 9.95 -38.78
CA ASN A 61 6.47 9.90 -38.91
C ASN A 61 5.88 8.73 -38.08
N VAL A 62 4.74 8.97 -37.46
CA VAL A 62 4.02 7.92 -36.73
C VAL A 62 3.22 7.08 -37.69
N VAL A 63 3.60 5.81 -37.87
CA VAL A 63 2.91 4.85 -38.74
C VAL A 63 1.86 4.02 -38.03
N TYR A 64 1.94 3.96 -36.71
CA TYR A 64 0.93 3.29 -35.83
C TYR A 64 0.86 3.95 -34.47
N ASP A 65 -0.34 4.06 -33.92
CA ASP A 65 -0.58 4.48 -32.53
C ASP A 65 -1.90 3.85 -32.02
N ASN A 66 -1.87 3.24 -30.82
CA ASN A 66 -3.07 2.58 -30.28
C ASN A 66 -4.05 3.55 -29.58
N TYR A 67 -3.72 4.85 -29.45
CA TYR A 67 -4.57 5.87 -28.82
C TYR A 67 -5.19 6.85 -29.81
N TYR A 68 -4.44 7.23 -30.84
CA TYR A 68 -4.83 8.27 -31.77
C TYR A 68 -4.70 7.79 -33.23
N GLU A 69 -5.52 8.33 -34.10
CA GLU A 69 -5.35 8.13 -35.54
C GLU A 69 -4.05 8.78 -36.00
N THR A 70 -3.26 8.05 -36.81
CA THR A 70 -1.94 8.48 -37.25
C THR A 70 -1.99 9.79 -38.07
N SER A 71 -3.09 10.02 -38.82
CA SER A 71 -3.33 11.25 -39.58
C SER A 71 -3.40 12.52 -38.72
N SER A 72 -3.69 12.39 -37.43
CA SER A 72 -3.79 13.50 -36.47
C SER A 72 -2.47 13.79 -35.76
N LEU A 73 -1.45 12.94 -35.93
CA LEU A 73 -0.19 13.03 -35.21
C LEU A 73 0.85 13.79 -36.04
N GLN A 74 1.55 14.70 -35.37
CA GLN A 74 2.67 15.43 -35.93
C GLN A 74 3.91 14.53 -35.99
N ASP A 75 4.94 14.99 -36.71
CA ASP A 75 6.27 14.40 -36.67
C ASP A 75 6.82 14.30 -35.23
N HIS A 76 7.40 13.17 -34.93
CA HIS A 76 7.97 12.86 -33.60
C HIS A 76 9.51 12.77 -33.62
N SER A 77 10.16 13.15 -34.74
CA SER A 77 11.62 13.11 -34.85
C SER A 77 12.34 14.00 -33.85
N ASP A 78 11.69 15.09 -33.41
CA ASP A 78 12.20 16.05 -32.40
C ASP A 78 12.07 15.56 -30.94
N ARG A 79 11.51 14.39 -30.73
CA ARG A 79 11.32 13.87 -29.37
C ARG A 79 12.61 13.29 -28.83
N PRO A 80 13.08 13.72 -27.63
CA PRO A 80 14.37 13.29 -27.07
C PRO A 80 14.53 11.76 -26.99
N GLU A 81 13.48 11.03 -26.59
CA GLU A 81 13.49 9.57 -26.53
C GLU A 81 13.62 8.93 -27.91
N ILE A 82 13.08 9.57 -28.95
CA ILE A 82 13.15 9.08 -30.33
C ILE A 82 14.51 9.39 -30.94
N GLU A 83 15.01 10.63 -30.76
CA GLU A 83 16.34 11.04 -31.22
C GLU A 83 17.42 10.14 -30.60
N GLN A 84 17.31 9.87 -29.29
CA GLN A 84 18.22 8.97 -28.57
C GLN A 84 18.12 7.53 -29.11
N ALA A 85 16.92 7.02 -29.37
CA ALA A 85 16.74 5.69 -29.93
C ALA A 85 17.34 5.56 -31.34
N PHE A 86 17.21 6.57 -32.18
CA PHE A 86 17.85 6.56 -33.49
C PHE A 86 19.39 6.56 -33.41
N LYS A 87 19.96 7.26 -32.42
CA LYS A 87 21.41 7.37 -32.24
C LYS A 87 22.00 6.14 -31.54
N ASP A 88 21.45 5.77 -30.40
CA ASP A 88 22.05 4.83 -29.45
C ASP A 88 21.35 3.46 -29.44
N GLY A 89 20.25 3.30 -30.20
CA GLY A 89 19.42 2.10 -30.23
C GLY A 89 18.25 2.12 -29.26
N GLU A 90 18.39 2.82 -28.15
CA GLU A 90 17.34 2.97 -27.12
C GLU A 90 17.31 4.40 -26.61
N GLY A 91 16.13 4.87 -26.22
CA GLY A 91 15.96 6.19 -25.64
C GLY A 91 14.89 6.22 -24.57
N GLN A 92 15.06 7.09 -23.56
CA GLN A 92 14.10 7.24 -22.48
C GLN A 92 13.90 8.70 -22.13
N GLN A 93 12.66 9.05 -21.73
CA GLN A 93 12.33 10.40 -21.27
C GLN A 93 11.19 10.34 -20.24
N ILE A 94 11.24 11.25 -19.28
CA ILE A 94 10.14 11.47 -18.33
C ILE A 94 9.68 12.90 -18.52
N ARG A 95 8.39 13.08 -18.84
CA ARG A 95 7.78 14.41 -18.96
C ARG A 95 6.70 14.57 -17.92
N GLN A 96 6.71 15.72 -17.23
CA GLN A 96 5.63 16.13 -16.36
C GLN A 96 4.55 16.81 -17.18
N SER A 97 3.32 16.38 -17.06
CA SER A 97 2.18 17.07 -17.65
C SER A 97 1.85 18.29 -16.79
N ASP A 98 2.04 19.49 -17.34
CA ASP A 98 1.78 20.76 -16.64
C ASP A 98 0.32 20.94 -16.23
N THR A 99 -0.61 20.28 -16.92
CA THR A 99 -2.06 20.40 -16.69
C THR A 99 -2.61 19.44 -15.63
N MET A 100 -1.96 18.31 -15.37
CA MET A 100 -2.48 17.27 -14.45
C MET A 100 -1.49 16.83 -13.36
N GLY A 101 -0.27 17.38 -13.30
CA GLY A 101 0.76 16.99 -12.34
C GLY A 101 1.20 15.51 -12.43
N LYS A 102 0.92 14.86 -13.58
CA LYS A 102 1.22 13.46 -13.82
C LYS A 102 2.50 13.32 -14.64
N ASN A 103 3.37 12.40 -14.24
CA ASN A 103 4.56 12.07 -14.99
C ASN A 103 4.21 11.01 -16.04
N ILE A 104 4.64 11.25 -17.28
CA ILE A 104 4.55 10.27 -18.36
C ILE A 104 5.96 9.76 -18.63
N PHE A 105 6.12 8.46 -18.54
CA PHE A 105 7.35 7.76 -18.85
C PHE A 105 7.30 7.32 -20.29
N TYR A 106 8.36 7.62 -21.03
CA TYR A 106 8.55 7.23 -22.43
C TYR A 106 9.79 6.34 -22.51
N TYR A 107 9.67 5.24 -23.25
CA TYR A 107 10.78 4.42 -23.64
C TYR A 107 10.67 4.07 -25.13
N ALA A 108 11.78 4.15 -25.84
CA ALA A 108 11.86 3.92 -27.28
C ALA A 108 12.98 2.95 -27.60
N VAL A 109 12.74 2.02 -28.53
CA VAL A 109 13.71 1.03 -28.99
C VAL A 109 13.72 1.06 -30.51
N ARG A 110 14.91 1.17 -31.10
CA ARG A 110 15.11 1.07 -32.55
C ARG A 110 15.15 -0.40 -32.94
N MET A 111 14.30 -0.76 -33.90
CA MET A 111 14.26 -2.07 -34.54
C MET A 111 15.33 -2.22 -35.62
N ASP A 112 15.65 -3.46 -36.03
CA ASP A 112 16.62 -3.79 -37.09
C ASP A 112 16.22 -3.20 -38.43
N ASN A 113 14.91 -3.11 -38.71
CA ASN A 113 14.38 -2.46 -39.92
C ASN A 113 14.53 -0.93 -39.91
N GLY A 114 15.08 -0.36 -38.81
CA GLY A 114 15.31 1.07 -38.63
C GLY A 114 14.10 1.89 -38.18
N MET A 115 12.94 1.29 -37.95
CA MET A 115 11.81 1.93 -37.26
C MET A 115 12.02 1.95 -35.75
N VAL A 116 11.24 2.75 -35.05
CA VAL A 116 11.31 2.87 -33.58
C VAL A 116 9.96 2.49 -32.98
N VAL A 117 9.97 1.57 -32.01
CA VAL A 117 8.83 1.30 -31.13
C VAL A 117 8.94 2.18 -29.89
N ARG A 118 7.97 3.02 -29.65
CA ARG A 118 7.88 3.86 -28.46
C ARG A 118 6.71 3.42 -27.60
N VAL A 119 6.96 3.22 -26.32
CA VAL A 119 5.94 2.96 -25.31
C VAL A 119 5.88 4.12 -24.34
N ALA A 120 4.67 4.58 -24.04
CA ALA A 120 4.43 5.61 -23.04
C ALA A 120 3.47 5.10 -21.99
N LYS A 121 3.78 5.35 -20.72
CA LYS A 121 2.91 5.01 -19.60
C LYS A 121 2.79 6.19 -18.65
N GLU A 122 1.56 6.51 -18.31
CA GLU A 122 1.26 7.49 -17.28
C GLU A 122 1.53 6.87 -15.90
N ALA A 123 2.45 7.48 -15.14
CA ALA A 123 2.55 7.14 -13.75
C ALA A 123 1.39 7.80 -13.02
N SER A 124 0.45 7.00 -12.52
CA SER A 124 -0.52 7.49 -11.56
C SER A 124 0.24 8.17 -10.42
N SER A 125 -0.17 9.39 -10.10
CA SER A 125 0.49 10.15 -9.03
C SER A 125 0.49 9.31 -7.76
N LEU A 126 1.56 9.36 -6.97
CA LEU A 126 1.62 8.70 -5.66
C LEU A 126 0.37 9.02 -4.82
N LEU A 127 -0.18 10.22 -4.98
CA LEU A 127 -1.42 10.64 -4.36
C LEU A 127 -2.62 9.75 -4.74
N SER A 128 -2.72 9.27 -5.99
CA SER A 128 -3.84 8.41 -6.39
C SER A 128 -3.72 7.02 -5.77
N ILE A 129 -2.50 6.51 -5.61
CA ILE A 129 -2.24 5.23 -4.92
C ILE A 129 -2.58 5.37 -3.44
N PHE A 130 -2.13 6.45 -2.79
CA PHE A 130 -2.49 6.74 -1.41
C PHE A 130 -4.00 6.91 -1.24
N ARG A 131 -4.66 7.65 -2.12
CA ARG A 131 -6.11 7.86 -2.06
C ARG A 131 -6.91 6.55 -2.15
N SER A 132 -6.47 5.57 -2.92
CA SER A 132 -7.12 4.25 -2.97
C SER A 132 -6.79 3.38 -1.75
N ALA A 133 -5.63 3.55 -1.11
CA ALA A 133 -5.22 2.82 0.09
C ALA A 133 -5.79 3.41 1.40
N PHE A 134 -6.04 4.73 1.45
CA PHE A 134 -6.54 5.43 2.63
C PHE A 134 -7.82 4.83 3.24
N PRO A 135 -8.88 4.50 2.47
CA PRO A 135 -10.09 3.93 3.05
C PRO A 135 -9.84 2.58 3.71
N ILE A 136 -8.97 1.75 3.14
CA ILE A 136 -8.62 0.44 3.71
C ILE A 136 -7.86 0.63 5.03
N LEU A 137 -6.87 1.51 5.05
CA LEU A 137 -6.14 1.88 6.28
C LEU A 137 -7.06 2.44 7.36
N GLY A 138 -8.01 3.29 6.98
CA GLY A 138 -9.02 3.85 7.88
C GLY A 138 -9.91 2.77 8.52
N ILE A 139 -10.38 1.82 7.74
CA ILE A 139 -11.19 0.69 8.24
C ILE A 139 -10.39 -0.15 9.23
N VAL A 140 -9.14 -0.51 8.90
CA VAL A 140 -8.26 -1.28 9.79
C VAL A 140 -8.03 -0.53 11.10
N LEU A 141 -7.77 0.77 11.04
CA LEU A 141 -7.57 1.60 12.23
C LEU A 141 -8.81 1.60 13.13
N VAL A 142 -9.99 1.82 12.55
CA VAL A 142 -11.27 1.82 13.30
C VAL A 142 -11.52 0.45 13.93
N LEU A 143 -11.33 -0.64 13.20
CA LEU A 143 -11.50 -1.99 13.74
C LEU A 143 -10.53 -2.25 14.91
N THR A 144 -9.28 -1.82 14.78
CA THR A 144 -8.29 -1.94 15.86
C THR A 144 -8.71 -1.16 17.10
N PHE A 145 -9.17 0.09 16.93
CA PHE A 145 -9.68 0.90 18.05
C PHE A 145 -10.89 0.26 18.74
N VAL A 146 -11.86 -0.21 17.96
CA VAL A 146 -13.06 -0.89 18.51
C VAL A 146 -12.67 -2.15 19.27
N THR A 147 -11.76 -2.95 18.73
CA THR A 147 -11.28 -4.17 19.40
C THR A 147 -10.55 -3.85 20.69
N CYS A 148 -9.65 -2.87 20.69
CA CYS A 148 -8.96 -2.42 21.89
C CYS A 148 -9.94 -1.88 22.94
N PHE A 149 -10.93 -1.12 22.53
CA PHE A 149 -11.95 -0.58 23.45
C PHE A 149 -12.78 -1.69 24.11
N ILE A 150 -13.24 -2.67 23.32
CA ILE A 150 -13.98 -3.83 23.83
C ILE A 150 -13.13 -4.64 24.81
N LEU A 151 -11.86 -4.93 24.44
CA LEU A 151 -10.92 -5.65 25.31
C LEU A 151 -10.66 -4.90 26.60
N THR A 152 -10.40 -3.60 26.54
CA THR A 152 -10.17 -2.77 27.73
C THR A 152 -11.40 -2.75 28.64
N HIS A 153 -12.60 -2.57 28.08
CA HIS A 153 -13.83 -2.60 28.85
C HIS A 153 -14.08 -3.96 29.50
N TYR A 154 -13.85 -5.03 28.75
CA TYR A 154 -13.99 -6.40 29.27
C TYR A 154 -12.99 -6.68 30.39
N LEU A 155 -11.70 -6.34 30.20
CA LEU A 155 -10.67 -6.53 31.24
C LEU A 155 -10.93 -5.66 32.45
N ALA A 156 -11.32 -4.41 32.28
CA ALA A 156 -11.68 -3.54 33.42
C ALA A 156 -12.82 -4.13 34.25
N LYS A 157 -13.89 -4.57 33.60
CA LYS A 157 -15.04 -5.15 34.29
C LYS A 157 -14.73 -6.52 34.90
N SER A 158 -13.91 -7.32 34.22
CA SER A 158 -13.61 -8.70 34.66
C SER A 158 -12.55 -8.79 35.74
N LEU A 159 -11.54 -7.90 35.73
CA LEU A 159 -10.41 -7.95 36.65
C LEU A 159 -10.48 -6.86 37.74
N ILE A 160 -10.80 -5.64 37.37
CA ILE A 160 -10.74 -4.49 38.29
C ILE A 160 -11.95 -4.45 39.21
N ALA A 161 -13.16 -4.66 38.72
CA ALA A 161 -14.38 -4.58 39.51
C ALA A 161 -14.42 -5.61 40.69
N PRO A 162 -14.00 -6.88 40.52
CA PRO A 162 -13.91 -7.80 41.63
C PRO A 162 -12.89 -7.39 42.69
N ILE A 163 -11.74 -6.82 42.30
CA ILE A 163 -10.71 -6.35 43.24
C ILE A 163 -11.23 -5.16 44.06
N GLU A 164 -11.94 -4.22 43.42
CA GLU A 164 -12.57 -3.08 44.09
C GLU A 164 -13.67 -3.56 45.09
N GLY A 165 -14.43 -4.59 44.71
CA GLY A 165 -15.41 -5.23 45.58
C GLY A 165 -14.78 -5.83 46.85
N VAL A 166 -13.62 -6.46 46.74
CA VAL A 166 -12.85 -6.99 47.90
C VAL A 166 -12.32 -5.86 48.78
N ALA A 167 -11.79 -4.80 48.18
CA ALA A 167 -11.22 -3.66 48.91
C ALA A 167 -12.28 -2.88 49.71
N ASN A 168 -13.50 -2.77 49.16
CA ASN A 168 -14.59 -2.02 49.80
C ASN A 168 -15.42 -2.81 50.81
N ASN A 169 -15.38 -4.15 50.77
CA ASN A 169 -16.17 -5.03 51.62
C ASN A 169 -15.31 -6.07 52.32
N MET A 170 -14.27 -5.64 53.02
CA MET A 170 -13.33 -6.55 53.72
C MET A 170 -14.02 -7.43 54.78
N ASP A 171 -15.12 -6.99 55.36
CA ASP A 171 -15.86 -7.74 56.36
C ASP A 171 -16.76 -8.86 55.79
N HIS A 172 -17.01 -8.85 54.48
CA HIS A 172 -17.91 -9.80 53.79
C HIS A 172 -17.31 -10.40 52.52
N ILE A 173 -16.02 -10.70 52.53
CA ILE A 173 -15.26 -11.25 51.39
C ILE A 173 -15.83 -12.61 50.93
N GLU A 174 -16.55 -13.34 51.77
CA GLU A 174 -17.08 -14.69 51.48
C GLU A 174 -18.12 -14.72 50.34
N ASN A 175 -18.73 -13.58 50.00
CA ASN A 175 -19.79 -13.50 49.00
C ASN A 175 -19.32 -12.92 47.66
N VAL A 176 -18.02 -12.63 47.49
CA VAL A 176 -17.48 -12.07 46.26
C VAL A 176 -17.03 -13.19 45.33
N GLN A 177 -17.68 -13.31 44.16
CA GLN A 177 -17.22 -14.21 43.09
C GLN A 177 -15.88 -13.73 42.56
N ILE A 178 -14.79 -14.41 42.97
CA ILE A 178 -13.42 -14.05 42.59
C ILE A 178 -12.89 -15.05 41.58
N TYR A 179 -12.15 -14.57 40.58
CA TYR A 179 -11.41 -15.45 39.68
C TYR A 179 -10.40 -16.30 40.46
N LYS A 180 -10.27 -17.56 40.08
CA LYS A 180 -9.39 -18.56 40.74
C LYS A 180 -7.93 -18.10 40.79
N GLU A 181 -7.52 -17.32 39.80
CA GLU A 181 -6.17 -16.74 39.71
C GLU A 181 -5.91 -15.65 40.77
N LEU A 182 -6.95 -15.00 41.27
CA LEU A 182 -6.86 -13.93 42.27
C LEU A 182 -7.06 -14.47 43.72
N GLU A 183 -7.47 -15.70 43.88
CA GLU A 183 -7.73 -16.33 45.18
C GLU A 183 -6.52 -16.25 46.13
N PRO A 184 -5.27 -16.51 45.70
CA PRO A 184 -4.12 -16.38 46.60
C PRO A 184 -3.91 -14.94 47.09
N PHE A 185 -4.23 -13.97 46.24
CA PHE A 185 -4.07 -12.56 46.58
C PHE A 185 -5.08 -12.09 47.62
N VAL A 186 -6.33 -12.50 47.45
CA VAL A 186 -7.43 -12.21 48.37
C VAL A 186 -7.20 -12.88 49.72
N THR A 187 -6.72 -14.12 49.74
CA THR A 187 -6.37 -14.84 50.98
C THR A 187 -5.28 -14.09 51.74
N THR A 188 -4.26 -13.61 51.08
CA THR A 188 -3.17 -12.81 51.68
C THR A 188 -3.68 -11.52 52.29
N ILE A 189 -4.55 -10.79 51.57
CA ILE A 189 -5.15 -9.54 52.08
C ILE A 189 -6.01 -9.80 53.29
N LYS A 190 -6.83 -10.87 53.28
CA LYS A 190 -7.67 -11.28 54.40
C LYS A 190 -6.83 -11.57 55.64
N GLN A 191 -5.78 -12.33 55.50
CA GLN A 191 -4.87 -12.66 56.60
C GLN A 191 -4.19 -11.42 57.19
N GLN A 192 -3.73 -10.50 56.36
CA GLN A 192 -3.15 -9.23 56.82
C GLN A 192 -4.17 -8.36 57.54
N HIS A 193 -5.41 -8.32 57.08
CA HIS A 193 -6.50 -7.58 57.74
C HIS A 193 -6.79 -8.16 59.13
N GLU A 194 -6.92 -9.49 59.27
CA GLU A 194 -7.10 -10.18 60.53
C GLU A 194 -5.94 -9.92 61.52
N ASP A 195 -4.71 -9.93 61.06
CA ASP A 195 -3.53 -9.65 61.88
C ASP A 195 -3.51 -8.19 62.38
N ILE A 196 -3.95 -7.24 61.55
CA ILE A 196 -4.09 -5.82 61.95
C ILE A 196 -5.17 -5.67 63.03
N LEU A 197 -6.35 -6.28 62.85
CA LEU A 197 -7.44 -6.25 63.85
C LEU A 197 -6.99 -6.85 65.15
N LYS A 198 -6.32 -8.01 65.12
CA LYS A 198 -5.79 -8.69 66.30
C LYS A 198 -4.77 -7.84 67.03
N SER A 199 -3.87 -7.18 66.31
CA SER A 199 -2.88 -6.31 66.97
C SER A 199 -3.52 -5.02 67.52
N ALA A 200 -4.58 -4.49 66.89
CA ALA A 200 -5.35 -3.37 67.41
C ALA A 200 -6.10 -3.75 68.73
N MET A 201 -6.73 -4.91 68.74
CA MET A 201 -7.41 -5.45 70.01
C MET A 201 -6.41 -5.64 71.13
N MET A 202 -5.24 -6.26 70.89
CA MET A 202 -4.19 -6.42 71.89
C MET A 202 -3.69 -5.09 72.47
N ARG A 203 -3.54 -4.07 71.61
CA ARG A 203 -3.17 -2.72 72.04
C ARG A 203 -4.24 -2.07 72.91
N GLN A 204 -5.52 -2.24 72.56
CA GLN A 204 -6.64 -1.71 73.30
C GLN A 204 -6.75 -2.39 74.71
N GLU A 205 -6.60 -3.71 74.75
CA GLU A 205 -6.61 -4.50 76.00
C GLU A 205 -5.44 -4.12 76.89
N PHE A 206 -4.24 -3.98 76.35
CA PHE A 206 -3.07 -3.51 77.07
C PHE A 206 -3.29 -2.11 77.66
N THR A 207 -3.84 -1.15 76.89
CA THR A 207 -4.12 0.20 77.38
C THR A 207 -5.20 0.21 78.47
N ALA A 208 -6.20 -0.63 78.36
CA ALA A 208 -7.28 -0.76 79.40
C ALA A 208 -6.81 -1.39 80.69
N ASN A 209 -5.80 -2.29 80.67
CA ASN A 209 -5.27 -2.93 81.83
C ASN A 209 -4.18 -2.15 82.60
N VAL A 210 -3.64 -1.09 82.00
CA VAL A 210 -2.58 -0.23 82.59
C VAL A 210 -3.13 1.05 83.22
N THR A 211 -4.42 1.32 83.05
CA THR A 211 -5.13 2.46 83.68
C THR A 211 -5.83 2.02 84.90
#